data_2797e285f37366849130c3145745f7b4
#
_entry.id   2797e285f37366849130c3145745f7b4
#
_cell.length_a   1.000
_cell.length_b   1.000
_cell.length_c   1.000
_cell.angle_alpha   90.00
_cell.angle_beta   90.00
_cell.angle_gamma   90.00
#
_symmetry.space_group_name_H-M   'P 1'
#
loop_
_entity.id
_entity.type
_entity.pdbx_description
1 polymer ?
#
loop_
_entity_poly.entity_id
_entity_poly.type
_entity_poly.pdbx_seq_one_letter_code
_entity_poly.pdbx_strand_id
1 'polypeptide(L)'
;MPYVEGYGTWPFGEEWLWEAIATSYLPLLDVLDEGGPVTLSVTPVLADQLEALRDDESAAARFLAFLRDVRAQTHALDVAGLREGGEHVLADEVERAGGDYVRAGERFEALGHDVLGPLLARTAWTSAATHAVLPLCATDGGVRLQVQTGIEAFRRRAGGADWAGGFWLPECAHASWLDPLLEEAGVHATCVDLTDVLGLGSAAQGVPLRSPAGPVLVPVDRVTVELAWSDRGYPAHRHYRDYHHHTVHHHRPWGNDGTPYRHEAALGLAREHAADFVARTLERLDACRAELGRPALLVCALDTELLGHWWYEGAEWLRAVLDEAAEQGLALAPLDDALARHEPAWAPPDLPGTTWGTPRTLATWSGPPVADLAWAARDAELRVVGAGTRANALSVRELLLAQSSDWAFMVSRDLAAPYGRERAADHTAAAVDALELDCPAGRVRNVAPYASPSTLLVP
;
A
#
# COMPACT_ATOMS: atom_id res chain seq x y z
N MET A 1 4.44 1.44 -1.04
CA MET A 1 5.72 2.19 -0.77
C MET A 1 6.84 1.61 -1.60
N PRO A 2 7.47 2.37 -2.53
CA PRO A 2 8.59 1.89 -3.32
C PRO A 2 9.86 1.66 -2.48
N TYR A 3 10.85 1.01 -3.06
CA TYR A 3 12.17 0.89 -2.43
C TYR A 3 12.93 2.21 -2.51
N VAL A 4 13.17 2.84 -1.37
CA VAL A 4 13.79 4.17 -1.29
C VAL A 4 15.15 4.18 -0.59
N GLU A 5 15.51 3.12 0.14
CA GLU A 5 16.75 3.05 0.90
C GLU A 5 17.99 3.31 0.03
N GLY A 6 18.73 4.37 0.40
CA GLY A 6 19.95 4.81 -0.27
C GLY A 6 19.77 5.43 -1.65
N TYR A 7 18.57 5.91 -1.98
CA TYR A 7 18.27 6.64 -3.22
C TYR A 7 17.84 8.07 -2.95
N GLY A 8 18.58 8.74 -2.09
CA GLY A 8 18.31 10.10 -1.66
C GLY A 8 17.52 10.15 -0.36
N THR A 9 17.40 11.37 0.15
CA THR A 9 16.69 11.63 1.41
C THR A 9 15.53 12.58 1.14
N TRP A 10 15.80 13.77 0.63
CA TRP A 10 14.84 14.84 0.40
C TRP A 10 15.06 15.47 -0.99
N PRO A 11 14.04 15.91 -1.73
CA PRO A 11 12.59 15.82 -1.42
C PRO A 11 12.00 14.43 -1.67
N PHE A 12 12.75 13.52 -2.29
CA PHE A 12 12.30 12.17 -2.63
C PHE A 12 13.34 11.15 -2.15
N GLY A 13 12.88 10.10 -1.49
CA GLY A 13 13.76 9.06 -0.99
C GLY A 13 13.35 8.54 0.39
N GLU A 14 14.31 8.36 1.30
CA GLU A 14 14.10 7.73 2.60
C GLU A 14 13.06 8.45 3.47
N GLU A 15 12.91 9.77 3.34
CA GLU A 15 11.91 10.53 4.11
C GLU A 15 10.47 10.11 3.81
N TRP A 16 10.15 9.61 2.63
CA TRP A 16 8.82 9.07 2.37
C TRP A 16 8.49 7.87 3.24
N LEU A 17 9.46 6.96 3.40
CA LEU A 17 9.31 5.81 4.29
C LEU A 17 9.20 6.28 5.74
N TRP A 18 10.07 7.20 6.15
CA TRP A 18 10.09 7.71 7.52
C TRP A 18 8.80 8.47 7.88
N GLU A 19 8.27 9.29 6.98
CA GLU A 19 6.97 9.94 7.17
C GLU A 19 5.84 8.92 7.26
N ALA A 20 5.80 7.89 6.38
CA ALA A 20 4.79 6.85 6.45
C ALA A 20 4.87 6.05 7.75
N ILE A 21 6.08 5.74 8.25
CA ILE A 21 6.25 5.09 9.55
C ILE A 21 5.70 5.98 10.67
N ALA A 22 6.09 7.26 10.70
CA ALA A 22 5.73 8.17 11.78
C ALA A 22 4.24 8.52 11.80
N THR A 23 3.63 8.70 10.62
CA THR A 23 2.28 9.26 10.50
C THR A 23 1.20 8.22 10.19
N SER A 24 1.58 7.02 9.72
CA SER A 24 0.65 5.95 9.38
C SER A 24 0.93 4.65 10.13
N TYR A 25 2.09 4.01 9.94
CA TYR A 25 2.30 2.66 10.45
C TYR A 25 2.34 2.57 11.97
N LEU A 26 3.00 3.51 12.67
CA LEU A 26 2.99 3.55 14.13
C LEU A 26 1.61 3.87 14.70
N PRO A 27 0.89 4.91 14.22
CA PRO A 27 -0.50 5.14 14.63
C PRO A 27 -1.44 3.96 14.34
N LEU A 28 -1.27 3.28 13.20
CA LEU A 28 -2.05 2.09 12.89
C LEU A 28 -1.77 0.96 13.88
N LEU A 29 -0.51 0.72 14.24
CA LEU A 29 -0.18 -0.28 15.26
C LEU A 29 -0.86 0.01 16.59
N ASP A 30 -0.97 1.27 17.00
CA ASP A 30 -1.67 1.65 18.21
C ASP A 30 -3.17 1.30 18.12
N VAL A 31 -3.81 1.54 16.97
CA VAL A 31 -5.21 1.12 16.73
C VAL A 31 -5.34 -0.40 16.79
N LEU A 32 -4.43 -1.13 16.16
CA LEU A 32 -4.46 -2.60 16.12
C LEU A 32 -4.11 -3.25 17.46
N ASP A 33 -3.35 -2.57 18.33
CA ASP A 33 -3.07 -3.03 19.70
C ASP A 33 -4.32 -3.01 20.58
N GLU A 34 -5.27 -2.11 20.30
CA GLU A 34 -6.58 -2.07 20.95
C GLU A 34 -7.52 -3.22 20.50
N GLY A 35 -7.18 -3.85 19.38
CA GLY A 35 -7.92 -4.97 18.78
C GLY A 35 -8.73 -4.54 17.56
N GLY A 36 -9.30 -5.51 16.87
CA GLY A 36 -10.16 -5.29 15.71
C GLY A 36 -9.91 -6.29 14.59
N PRO A 37 -10.96 -6.79 13.95
CA PRO A 37 -10.86 -7.82 12.92
C PRO A 37 -10.59 -7.19 11.54
N VAL A 38 -9.36 -6.75 11.30
CA VAL A 38 -8.89 -6.27 10.00
C VAL A 38 -7.98 -7.30 9.34
N THR A 39 -7.94 -7.30 8.01
CA THR A 39 -6.96 -8.07 7.23
C THR A 39 -5.86 -7.14 6.77
N LEU A 40 -4.62 -7.42 7.14
CA LEU A 40 -3.46 -6.71 6.64
C LEU A 40 -2.74 -7.51 5.56
N SER A 41 -2.27 -6.78 4.55
CA SER A 41 -1.29 -7.25 3.57
C SER A 41 -0.06 -6.36 3.66
N VAL A 42 1.08 -6.92 4.00
CA VAL A 42 2.36 -6.20 3.98
C VAL A 42 3.10 -6.53 2.71
N THR A 43 3.38 -5.52 1.89
CA THR A 43 4.15 -5.68 0.66
C THR A 43 5.59 -6.08 1.01
N PRO A 44 6.16 -7.11 0.37
CA PRO A 44 7.50 -7.59 0.70
C PRO A 44 8.60 -6.52 0.63
N VAL A 45 8.54 -5.62 -0.36
CA VAL A 45 9.49 -4.50 -0.48
C VAL A 45 9.40 -3.52 0.71
N LEU A 46 8.24 -3.34 1.31
CA LEU A 46 8.11 -2.57 2.56
C LEU A 46 8.73 -3.36 3.72
N ALA A 47 8.44 -4.66 3.80
CA ALA A 47 9.02 -5.52 4.83
C ALA A 47 10.56 -5.55 4.77
N ASP A 48 11.16 -5.56 3.56
CA ASP A 48 12.60 -5.47 3.35
C ASP A 48 13.19 -4.19 3.98
N GLN A 49 12.54 -3.06 3.80
CA GLN A 49 12.99 -1.76 4.30
C GLN A 49 12.79 -1.61 5.82
N LEU A 50 11.67 -2.13 6.35
CA LEU A 50 11.44 -2.14 7.80
C LEU A 50 12.38 -3.10 8.53
N GLU A 51 12.76 -4.21 7.89
CA GLU A 51 13.77 -5.13 8.40
C GLU A 51 15.16 -4.47 8.46
N ALA A 52 15.52 -3.66 7.46
CA ALA A 52 16.75 -2.88 7.48
C ALA A 52 16.76 -1.86 8.62
N LEU A 53 15.63 -1.20 8.91
CA LEU A 53 15.51 -0.30 10.08
C LEU A 53 15.70 -1.02 11.42
N ARG A 54 15.25 -2.27 11.53
CA ARG A 54 15.42 -3.10 12.72
C ARG A 54 16.85 -3.58 12.89
N ASP A 55 17.48 -4.06 11.80
CA ASP A 55 18.73 -4.83 11.83
C ASP A 55 19.97 -3.95 11.61
N ASP A 56 19.84 -2.73 11.08
CA ASP A 56 20.92 -1.76 10.87
C ASP A 56 20.78 -0.56 11.82
N GLU A 57 21.65 -0.52 12.86
CA GLU A 57 21.70 0.59 13.81
C GLU A 57 21.88 1.96 13.11
N SER A 58 22.57 2.02 11.98
CA SER A 58 22.77 3.25 11.21
C SER A 58 21.46 3.70 10.54
N ALA A 59 20.64 2.77 10.03
CA ALA A 59 19.34 3.08 9.48
C ALA A 59 18.38 3.59 10.58
N ALA A 60 18.30 2.90 11.70
CA ALA A 60 17.52 3.34 12.86
C ALA A 60 17.97 4.73 13.38
N ALA A 61 19.28 4.96 13.47
CA ALA A 61 19.83 6.26 13.89
C ALA A 61 19.46 7.40 12.93
N ARG A 62 19.47 7.16 11.61
CA ARG A 62 19.03 8.16 10.62
C ARG A 62 17.54 8.50 10.77
N PHE A 63 16.69 7.49 10.98
CA PHE A 63 15.28 7.72 11.22
C PHE A 63 15.03 8.52 12.51
N LEU A 64 15.69 8.17 13.62
CA LEU A 64 15.58 8.92 14.86
C LEU A 64 16.10 10.37 14.72
N ALA A 65 17.20 10.58 13.99
CA ALA A 65 17.72 11.92 13.70
C ALA A 65 16.71 12.73 12.85
N PHE A 66 16.06 12.09 11.87
CA PHE A 66 14.97 12.73 11.14
C PHE A 66 13.85 13.22 12.08
N LEU A 67 13.36 12.37 12.97
CA LEU A 67 12.27 12.73 13.89
C LEU A 67 12.68 13.82 14.89
N ARG A 68 13.87 13.71 15.50
CA ARG A 68 14.30 14.53 16.63
C ARG A 68 15.01 15.81 16.23
N ASP A 69 15.78 15.76 15.15
CA ASP A 69 16.61 16.89 14.73
C ASP A 69 15.98 17.62 13.54
N VAL A 70 15.74 16.91 12.44
CA VAL A 70 15.23 17.55 11.21
C VAL A 70 13.81 18.08 11.42
N ARG A 71 12.89 17.24 11.94
CA ARG A 71 11.50 17.68 12.15
C ARG A 71 11.40 18.72 13.25
N ALA A 72 12.12 18.57 14.37
CA ALA A 72 12.11 19.57 15.44
C ALA A 72 12.62 20.93 14.96
N GLN A 73 13.72 20.95 14.17
CA GLN A 73 14.27 22.19 13.62
C GLN A 73 13.29 22.84 12.64
N THR A 74 12.73 22.08 11.71
CA THR A 74 11.80 22.61 10.70
C THR A 74 10.50 23.12 11.31
N HIS A 75 9.96 22.43 12.33
CA HIS A 75 8.82 22.95 13.11
C HIS A 75 9.17 24.27 13.82
N ALA A 76 10.31 24.35 14.48
CA ALA A 76 10.74 25.57 15.17
C ALA A 76 10.89 26.77 14.21
N LEU A 77 11.43 26.54 13.00
CA LEU A 77 11.58 27.57 11.99
C LEU A 77 10.22 28.08 11.48
N ASP A 78 9.28 27.19 11.17
CA ASP A 78 7.95 27.59 10.73
C ASP A 78 7.14 28.26 11.85
N VAL A 79 7.22 27.77 13.08
CA VAL A 79 6.59 28.42 14.24
C VAL A 79 7.10 29.84 14.41
N ALA A 80 8.42 30.06 14.32
CA ALA A 80 9.01 31.39 14.42
C ALA A 80 8.54 32.31 13.29
N GLY A 81 8.59 31.85 12.04
CA GLY A 81 8.16 32.63 10.88
C GLY A 81 6.66 32.96 10.90
N LEU A 82 5.80 32.02 11.28
CA LEU A 82 4.36 32.25 11.42
C LEU A 82 4.05 33.25 12.54
N ARG A 83 4.72 33.16 13.69
CA ARG A 83 4.58 34.13 14.78
C ARG A 83 5.04 35.52 14.40
N GLU A 84 6.15 35.66 13.69
CA GLU A 84 6.63 36.93 13.16
C GLU A 84 5.62 37.52 12.15
N GLY A 85 4.98 36.68 11.33
CA GLY A 85 3.91 37.07 10.41
C GLY A 85 2.56 37.37 11.09
N GLY A 86 2.43 37.20 12.41
CA GLY A 86 1.17 37.38 13.15
C GLY A 86 0.19 36.20 13.06
N GLU A 87 0.58 35.09 12.46
CA GLU A 87 -0.24 33.89 12.23
C GLU A 87 -0.17 32.92 13.42
N HIS A 88 -0.51 33.42 14.61
CA HIS A 88 -0.33 32.69 15.87
C HIS A 88 -1.07 31.37 15.93
N VAL A 89 -2.30 31.28 15.38
CA VAL A 89 -3.11 30.05 15.40
C VAL A 89 -2.46 28.96 14.55
N LEU A 90 -1.89 29.33 13.41
CA LEU A 90 -1.14 28.39 12.55
C LEU A 90 0.15 27.94 13.24
N ALA A 91 0.85 28.87 13.89
CA ALA A 91 2.06 28.56 14.66
C ALA A 91 1.79 27.55 15.79
N ASP A 92 0.70 27.76 16.53
CA ASP A 92 0.30 26.85 17.63
C ASP A 92 -0.03 25.45 17.10
N GLU A 93 -0.65 25.34 15.91
CA GLU A 93 -0.92 24.04 15.29
C GLU A 93 0.36 23.35 14.78
N VAL A 94 1.30 24.10 14.19
CA VAL A 94 2.61 23.55 13.80
C VAL A 94 3.36 23.03 15.02
N GLU A 95 3.36 23.80 16.13
CA GLU A 95 3.99 23.39 17.39
C GLU A 95 3.34 22.11 17.97
N ARG A 96 1.99 22.05 17.99
CA ARG A 96 1.25 20.85 18.41
C ARG A 96 1.63 19.63 17.53
N ALA A 97 1.65 19.80 16.19
CA ALA A 97 1.98 18.74 15.26
C ALA A 97 3.42 18.23 15.41
N GLY A 98 4.35 19.06 15.89
CA GLY A 98 5.71 18.61 16.24
C GLY A 98 5.71 17.52 17.31
N GLY A 99 4.72 17.53 18.23
CA GLY A 99 4.53 16.47 19.22
C GLY A 99 4.20 15.10 18.63
N ASP A 100 3.65 15.02 17.42
CA ASP A 100 3.35 13.76 16.75
C ASP A 100 4.64 13.01 16.42
N TYR A 101 5.67 13.72 15.95
CA TYR A 101 6.99 13.14 15.65
C TYR A 101 7.76 12.74 16.91
N VAL A 102 7.59 13.48 18.01
CA VAL A 102 8.16 13.08 19.31
C VAL A 102 7.56 11.74 19.76
N ARG A 103 6.22 11.61 19.73
CA ARG A 103 5.54 10.35 20.06
C ARG A 103 5.93 9.20 19.14
N ALA A 104 6.08 9.46 17.84
CA ALA A 104 6.55 8.46 16.88
C ALA A 104 7.95 7.95 17.27
N GLY A 105 8.88 8.84 17.65
CA GLY A 105 10.21 8.45 18.11
C GLY A 105 10.18 7.62 19.39
N GLU A 106 9.39 8.02 20.38
CA GLU A 106 9.20 7.28 21.64
C GLU A 106 8.61 5.89 21.37
N ARG A 107 7.61 5.80 20.48
CA ARG A 107 6.98 4.53 20.11
C ARG A 107 7.95 3.62 19.37
N PHE A 108 8.74 4.15 18.44
CA PHE A 108 9.75 3.40 17.72
C PHE A 108 10.82 2.81 18.65
N GLU A 109 11.30 3.61 19.62
CA GLU A 109 12.22 3.11 20.65
C GLU A 109 11.58 2.07 21.57
N ALA A 110 10.33 2.28 21.96
CA ALA A 110 9.60 1.31 22.80
C ALA A 110 9.41 -0.05 22.11
N LEU A 111 9.32 -0.06 20.77
CA LEU A 111 9.31 -1.28 19.95
C LEU A 111 10.71 -1.91 19.76
N GLY A 112 11.77 -1.31 20.32
CA GLY A 112 13.14 -1.77 20.08
C GLY A 112 13.56 -1.66 18.61
N HIS A 113 13.04 -0.65 17.93
CA HIS A 113 13.20 -0.36 16.48
C HIS A 113 12.50 -1.36 15.53
N ASP A 114 11.76 -2.33 16.08
CA ASP A 114 11.06 -3.34 15.29
C ASP A 114 9.61 -2.93 15.00
N VAL A 115 9.39 -2.19 13.92
CA VAL A 115 8.05 -1.89 13.38
C VAL A 115 7.49 -3.09 12.62
N LEU A 116 8.37 -3.89 12.01
CA LEU A 116 7.98 -5.01 11.16
C LEU A 116 7.34 -6.15 11.94
N GLY A 117 7.94 -6.56 13.06
CA GLY A 117 7.45 -7.70 13.85
C GLY A 117 5.99 -7.57 14.28
N PRO A 118 5.57 -6.45 14.93
CA PRO A 118 4.18 -6.20 15.28
C PRO A 118 3.22 -6.15 14.09
N LEU A 119 3.63 -5.60 12.95
CA LEU A 119 2.82 -5.61 11.71
C LEU A 119 2.64 -7.05 11.20
N LEU A 120 3.72 -7.82 11.09
CA LEU A 120 3.68 -9.21 10.62
C LEU A 120 2.84 -10.11 11.51
N ALA A 121 2.86 -9.90 12.82
CA ALA A 121 2.03 -10.66 13.75
C ALA A 121 0.52 -10.51 13.50
N ARG A 122 0.12 -9.48 12.76
CA ARG A 122 -1.27 -9.16 12.38
C ARG A 122 -1.54 -9.31 10.88
N THR A 123 -0.49 -9.63 10.10
CA THR A 123 -0.58 -9.77 8.65
C THR A 123 -0.99 -11.19 8.29
N ALA A 124 -2.06 -11.31 7.50
CA ALA A 124 -2.54 -12.59 6.98
C ALA A 124 -2.21 -12.76 5.49
N TRP A 125 -2.07 -11.67 4.76
CA TRP A 125 -1.89 -11.65 3.32
C TRP A 125 -0.52 -11.09 2.92
N THR A 126 -0.04 -11.50 1.77
CA THR A 126 1.17 -10.94 1.14
C THR A 126 0.85 -10.36 -0.23
N SER A 127 1.86 -9.90 -0.95
CA SER A 127 1.74 -9.30 -2.28
C SER A 127 2.94 -9.68 -3.16
N ALA A 128 2.97 -9.19 -4.41
CA ALA A 128 4.12 -9.29 -5.29
C ALA A 128 5.37 -8.64 -4.66
N ALA A 129 6.54 -9.19 -4.93
CA ALA A 129 7.81 -8.84 -4.27
C ALA A 129 8.06 -7.32 -4.18
N THR A 130 7.83 -6.60 -5.28
CA THR A 130 8.04 -5.15 -5.37
C THR A 130 6.81 -4.37 -5.81
N HIS A 131 5.62 -4.92 -5.51
CA HIS A 131 4.35 -4.31 -5.89
C HIS A 131 4.20 -4.11 -7.42
N ALA A 132 4.59 -5.11 -8.20
CA ALA A 132 4.49 -5.05 -9.66
C ALA A 132 3.05 -5.27 -10.15
N VAL A 133 2.64 -4.51 -11.16
CA VAL A 133 1.37 -4.76 -11.88
C VAL A 133 1.51 -6.02 -12.71
N LEU A 134 1.17 -7.17 -12.14
CA LEU A 134 1.42 -8.50 -12.73
C LEU A 134 0.94 -8.66 -14.19
N PRO A 135 -0.24 -8.10 -14.60
CA PRO A 135 -0.65 -8.15 -16.00
C PRO A 135 0.31 -7.48 -16.98
N LEU A 136 1.26 -6.67 -16.52
CA LEU A 136 2.27 -6.01 -17.36
C LEU A 136 3.58 -6.77 -17.46
N CYS A 137 3.80 -7.84 -16.70
CA CYS A 137 4.94 -8.72 -16.88
C CYS A 137 4.97 -9.29 -18.31
N ALA A 138 6.17 -9.50 -18.84
CA ALA A 138 6.35 -9.97 -20.21
C ALA A 138 6.22 -11.47 -20.36
N THR A 139 6.45 -12.22 -19.27
CA THR A 139 6.56 -13.68 -19.25
C THR A 139 5.92 -14.28 -18.00
N ASP A 140 5.53 -15.53 -18.08
CA ASP A 140 5.08 -16.30 -16.90
C ASP A 140 6.20 -16.39 -15.85
N GLY A 141 7.45 -16.51 -16.28
CA GLY A 141 8.63 -16.52 -15.40
C GLY A 141 8.75 -15.22 -14.58
N GLY A 142 8.48 -14.05 -15.18
CA GLY A 142 8.44 -12.77 -14.49
C GLY A 142 7.32 -12.70 -13.46
N VAL A 143 6.13 -13.19 -13.80
CA VAL A 143 5.01 -13.30 -12.83
C VAL A 143 5.38 -14.23 -11.68
N ARG A 144 5.89 -15.44 -11.97
CA ARG A 144 6.34 -16.39 -10.95
C ARG A 144 7.40 -15.79 -10.05
N LEU A 145 8.37 -15.05 -10.60
CA LEU A 145 9.41 -14.40 -9.82
C LEU A 145 8.81 -13.41 -8.80
N GLN A 146 7.90 -12.54 -9.22
CA GLN A 146 7.23 -11.58 -8.36
C GLN A 146 6.40 -12.28 -7.27
N VAL A 147 5.57 -13.25 -7.65
CA VAL A 147 4.62 -13.91 -6.75
C VAL A 147 5.34 -14.82 -5.75
N GLN A 148 6.23 -15.71 -6.23
CA GLN A 148 6.92 -16.68 -5.37
C GLN A 148 7.89 -15.99 -4.42
N THR A 149 8.60 -14.95 -4.87
CA THR A 149 9.46 -14.15 -3.99
C THR A 149 8.65 -13.48 -2.88
N GLY A 150 7.47 -12.95 -3.20
CA GLY A 150 6.57 -12.35 -2.21
C GLY A 150 6.07 -13.36 -1.16
N ILE A 151 5.63 -14.52 -1.61
CA ILE A 151 5.16 -15.60 -0.72
C ILE A 151 6.30 -16.13 0.16
N GLU A 152 7.48 -16.35 -0.42
CA GLU A 152 8.63 -16.84 0.34
C GLU A 152 9.12 -15.81 1.37
N ALA A 153 9.09 -14.51 1.00
CA ALA A 153 9.41 -13.43 1.92
C ALA A 153 8.48 -13.40 3.14
N PHE A 154 7.18 -13.61 2.92
CA PHE A 154 6.19 -13.73 4.00
C PHE A 154 6.46 -14.95 4.88
N ARG A 155 6.57 -16.15 4.29
CA ARG A 155 6.76 -17.40 5.03
C ARG A 155 7.97 -17.37 5.94
N ARG A 156 9.07 -16.83 5.48
CA ARG A 156 10.31 -16.74 6.27
C ARG A 156 10.20 -15.76 7.42
N ARG A 157 9.57 -14.62 7.21
CA ARG A 157 9.41 -13.59 8.23
C ARG A 157 8.33 -13.93 9.25
N ALA A 158 7.29 -14.64 8.84
CA ALA A 158 6.24 -15.12 9.73
C ALA A 158 6.67 -16.31 10.62
N GLY A 159 7.97 -16.63 10.70
CA GLY A 159 8.50 -17.68 11.57
C GLY A 159 8.05 -19.09 11.22
N GLY A 160 7.72 -19.34 9.95
CA GLY A 160 7.19 -20.63 9.47
C GLY A 160 5.72 -20.83 9.72
N ALA A 161 4.96 -19.78 10.06
CA ALA A 161 3.51 -19.84 10.06
C ALA A 161 3.00 -20.20 8.67
N ASP A 162 1.99 -21.08 8.62
CA ASP A 162 1.40 -21.47 7.34
C ASP A 162 0.66 -20.26 6.73
N TRP A 163 1.12 -19.84 5.55
CA TRP A 163 0.40 -18.85 4.76
C TRP A 163 -0.88 -19.48 4.19
N ALA A 164 -2.02 -18.87 4.46
CA ALA A 164 -3.33 -19.40 4.11
C ALA A 164 -3.74 -19.18 2.63
N GLY A 165 -2.88 -18.52 1.84
CA GLY A 165 -3.13 -18.31 0.40
C GLY A 165 -3.78 -16.97 0.06
N GLY A 166 -3.89 -16.04 1.00
CA GLY A 166 -4.35 -14.69 0.73
C GLY A 166 -3.28 -13.83 0.05
N PHE A 167 -3.59 -13.23 -1.09
CA PHE A 167 -2.63 -12.46 -1.89
C PHE A 167 -3.25 -11.16 -2.41
N TRP A 168 -2.63 -10.04 -2.08
CA TRP A 168 -3.01 -8.75 -2.64
C TRP A 168 -2.39 -8.57 -4.02
N LEU A 169 -3.22 -8.54 -5.06
CA LEU A 169 -2.76 -8.13 -6.37
C LEU A 169 -2.45 -6.62 -6.35
N PRO A 170 -1.20 -6.22 -6.65
CA PRO A 170 -0.87 -4.81 -6.75
C PRO A 170 -1.86 -4.06 -7.63
N GLU A 171 -2.38 -2.94 -7.13
CA GLU A 171 -3.37 -2.08 -7.81
C GLU A 171 -4.71 -2.78 -8.11
N CYS A 172 -5.05 -3.86 -7.40
CA CYS A 172 -6.15 -4.77 -7.77
C CYS A 172 -6.08 -5.20 -9.25
N ALA A 173 -4.87 -5.20 -9.82
CA ALA A 173 -4.66 -5.47 -11.23
C ALA A 173 -4.80 -6.95 -11.53
N HIS A 174 -5.88 -7.32 -12.21
CA HIS A 174 -6.21 -8.69 -12.55
C HIS A 174 -6.41 -8.86 -14.06
N ALA A 175 -6.01 -10.02 -14.56
CA ALA A 175 -6.36 -10.53 -15.87
C ALA A 175 -6.49 -12.05 -15.76
N SER A 176 -7.48 -12.66 -16.41
CA SER A 176 -7.84 -14.09 -16.23
C SER A 176 -6.69 -15.05 -16.56
N TRP A 177 -5.74 -14.66 -17.42
CA TRP A 177 -4.57 -15.48 -17.73
C TRP A 177 -3.58 -15.61 -16.57
N LEU A 178 -3.66 -14.76 -15.53
CA LEU A 178 -2.88 -14.88 -14.30
C LEU A 178 -3.37 -16.03 -13.40
N ASP A 179 -4.65 -16.37 -13.48
CA ASP A 179 -5.28 -17.28 -12.53
C ASP A 179 -4.56 -18.63 -12.40
N PRO A 180 -4.14 -19.31 -13.50
CA PRO A 180 -3.39 -20.56 -13.37
C PRO A 180 -2.03 -20.38 -12.67
N LEU A 181 -1.36 -19.25 -12.87
CA LEU A 181 -0.06 -18.97 -12.24
C LEU A 181 -0.21 -18.65 -10.74
N LEU A 182 -1.29 -17.99 -10.38
CA LEU A 182 -1.64 -17.72 -8.99
C LEU A 182 -2.02 -19.02 -8.26
N GLU A 183 -2.82 -19.88 -8.87
CA GLU A 183 -3.17 -21.20 -8.33
C GLU A 183 -1.93 -22.09 -8.17
N GLU A 184 -1.03 -22.14 -9.17
CA GLU A 184 0.26 -22.84 -9.08
C GLU A 184 1.09 -22.38 -7.89
N ALA A 185 1.07 -21.08 -7.58
CA ALA A 185 1.76 -20.50 -6.43
C ALA A 185 1.06 -20.76 -5.09
N GLY A 186 -0.15 -21.33 -5.10
CA GLY A 186 -0.97 -21.60 -3.92
C GLY A 186 -1.78 -20.39 -3.44
N VAL A 187 -2.04 -19.42 -4.32
CA VAL A 187 -2.93 -18.30 -4.01
C VAL A 187 -4.37 -18.81 -4.00
N HIS A 188 -5.05 -18.70 -2.86
CA HIS A 188 -6.43 -19.13 -2.71
C HIS A 188 -7.45 -18.01 -2.89
N ALA A 189 -7.08 -16.77 -2.55
CA ALA A 189 -7.96 -15.61 -2.67
C ALA A 189 -7.19 -14.34 -3.00
N THR A 190 -7.82 -13.44 -3.75
CA THR A 190 -7.30 -12.11 -4.06
C THR A 190 -8.43 -11.10 -4.23
N CYS A 191 -8.17 -9.83 -3.88
CA CYS A 191 -9.10 -8.73 -4.13
C CYS A 191 -8.96 -8.21 -5.56
N VAL A 192 -10.10 -7.85 -6.16
CA VAL A 192 -10.21 -7.33 -7.53
C VAL A 192 -11.22 -6.20 -7.59
N ASP A 193 -11.02 -5.22 -8.45
CA ASP A 193 -12.06 -4.23 -8.75
C ASP A 193 -12.83 -4.63 -10.01
N LEU A 194 -14.04 -5.10 -9.83
CA LEU A 194 -14.95 -5.50 -10.89
C LEU A 194 -16.09 -4.49 -11.11
N THR A 195 -15.92 -3.25 -10.72
CA THR A 195 -16.97 -2.23 -10.81
C THR A 195 -17.48 -2.03 -12.25
N ASP A 196 -16.58 -2.03 -13.23
CA ASP A 196 -16.96 -1.87 -14.64
C ASP A 196 -17.64 -3.12 -15.24
N VAL A 197 -17.46 -4.28 -14.62
CA VAL A 197 -18.08 -5.54 -15.03
C VAL A 197 -19.43 -5.76 -14.37
N LEU A 198 -19.50 -5.55 -13.07
CA LEU A 198 -20.67 -5.85 -12.24
C LEU A 198 -21.62 -4.65 -12.10
N GLY A 199 -21.12 -3.43 -12.35
CA GLY A 199 -21.82 -2.18 -12.12
C GLY A 199 -21.55 -1.58 -10.74
N LEU A 200 -21.35 -0.26 -10.69
CA LEU A 200 -21.19 0.47 -9.44
C LEU A 200 -22.45 0.32 -8.57
N GLY A 201 -22.28 -0.09 -7.33
CA GLY A 201 -23.39 -0.29 -6.41
C GLY A 201 -24.22 -1.56 -6.64
N SER A 202 -23.88 -2.41 -7.61
CA SER A 202 -24.54 -3.72 -7.80
C SER A 202 -24.34 -4.61 -6.57
N ALA A 203 -25.37 -5.33 -6.18
CA ALA A 203 -25.30 -6.32 -5.11
C ALA A 203 -24.33 -7.47 -5.43
N ALA A 204 -24.07 -7.71 -6.73
CA ALA A 204 -23.09 -8.71 -7.17
C ALA A 204 -21.65 -8.42 -6.67
N GLN A 205 -21.32 -7.16 -6.36
CA GLN A 205 -20.03 -6.81 -5.71
C GLN A 205 -19.90 -7.40 -4.29
N GLY A 206 -21.00 -7.77 -3.65
CA GLY A 206 -21.02 -8.45 -2.35
C GLY A 206 -20.91 -9.98 -2.45
N VAL A 207 -20.52 -10.52 -3.61
CA VAL A 207 -20.41 -11.97 -3.85
C VAL A 207 -19.00 -12.32 -4.27
N PRO A 208 -18.24 -13.11 -3.49
CA PRO A 208 -16.98 -13.68 -3.95
C PRO A 208 -17.18 -14.53 -5.22
N LEU A 209 -16.23 -14.51 -6.12
CA LEU A 209 -16.29 -15.21 -7.40
C LEU A 209 -15.18 -16.27 -7.51
N ARG A 210 -15.52 -17.48 -7.85
CA ARG A 210 -14.54 -18.55 -8.11
C ARG A 210 -14.06 -18.47 -9.55
N SER A 211 -12.77 -18.23 -9.75
CA SER A 211 -12.16 -18.37 -11.09
C SER A 211 -12.20 -19.84 -11.54
N PRO A 212 -12.44 -20.11 -12.82
CA PRO A 212 -12.40 -21.48 -13.37
C PRO A 212 -11.03 -22.17 -13.24
N ALA A 213 -9.95 -21.40 -13.16
CA ALA A 213 -8.59 -21.91 -13.20
C ALA A 213 -7.67 -21.25 -12.15
N GLY A 214 -8.24 -20.80 -11.04
CA GLY A 214 -7.42 -20.08 -10.06
C GLY A 214 -8.19 -19.70 -8.78
N PRO A 215 -7.73 -18.63 -8.12
CA PRO A 215 -8.18 -18.23 -6.79
C PRO A 215 -9.63 -17.76 -6.76
N VAL A 216 -10.16 -17.57 -5.55
CA VAL A 216 -11.37 -16.81 -5.32
C VAL A 216 -11.07 -15.34 -5.53
N LEU A 217 -11.77 -14.72 -6.48
CA LEU A 217 -11.73 -13.28 -6.76
C LEU A 217 -12.73 -12.59 -5.85
N VAL A 218 -12.28 -11.67 -5.04
CA VAL A 218 -13.10 -10.96 -4.05
C VAL A 218 -13.30 -9.52 -4.53
N PRO A 219 -14.51 -9.17 -5.04
CA PRO A 219 -14.75 -7.81 -5.49
C PRO A 219 -14.63 -6.82 -4.32
N VAL A 220 -13.88 -5.74 -4.51
CA VAL A 220 -13.93 -4.60 -3.59
C VAL A 220 -15.25 -3.86 -3.79
N ASP A 221 -15.92 -3.48 -2.70
CA ASP A 221 -17.13 -2.69 -2.77
C ASP A 221 -16.77 -1.21 -2.96
N ARG A 222 -16.77 -0.76 -4.20
CA ARG A 222 -16.38 0.62 -4.56
C ARG A 222 -17.19 1.67 -3.84
N VAL A 223 -18.45 1.39 -3.48
CA VAL A 223 -19.31 2.33 -2.77
C VAL A 223 -18.76 2.65 -1.40
N THR A 224 -18.33 1.63 -0.63
CA THR A 224 -17.72 1.84 0.69
C THR A 224 -16.31 2.42 0.58
N VAL A 225 -15.53 1.98 -0.40
CA VAL A 225 -14.19 2.55 -0.66
C VAL A 225 -14.27 4.04 -0.99
N GLU A 226 -15.21 4.48 -1.81
CA GLU A 226 -15.36 5.90 -2.18
C GLU A 226 -15.77 6.81 -1.01
N LEU A 227 -16.39 6.28 0.04
CA LEU A 227 -16.64 7.04 1.27
C LEU A 227 -15.33 7.42 1.98
N ALA A 228 -14.38 6.48 2.02
CA ALA A 228 -13.08 6.69 2.68
C ALA A 228 -12.01 7.25 1.73
N TRP A 229 -12.11 6.99 0.43
CA TRP A 229 -11.10 7.41 -0.52
C TRP A 229 -11.71 7.89 -1.85
N SER A 230 -12.11 9.13 -1.90
CA SER A 230 -12.46 9.84 -3.12
C SER A 230 -12.44 11.34 -2.89
N ASP A 231 -12.48 12.12 -3.97
CA ASP A 231 -12.60 13.60 -3.93
C ASP A 231 -13.91 14.08 -3.28
N ARG A 232 -14.83 13.18 -3.00
CA ARG A 232 -16.11 13.43 -2.34
C ARG A 232 -16.29 12.62 -1.07
N GLY A 233 -15.30 11.81 -0.71
CA GLY A 233 -15.28 11.03 0.51
C GLY A 233 -14.98 11.88 1.73
N TYR A 234 -14.92 11.22 2.88
CA TYR A 234 -14.65 11.89 4.15
C TYR A 234 -13.36 12.72 4.12
N PRO A 235 -12.23 12.25 3.56
CA PRO A 235 -10.98 13.01 3.57
C PRO A 235 -11.07 14.40 2.91
N ALA A 236 -12.01 14.58 1.98
CA ALA A 236 -12.24 15.86 1.30
C ALA A 236 -13.07 16.87 2.14
N HIS A 237 -13.49 16.49 3.35
CA HIS A 237 -14.28 17.40 4.19
C HIS A 237 -13.46 18.63 4.57
N ARG A 238 -14.09 19.81 4.47
CA ARG A 238 -13.45 21.13 4.61
C ARG A 238 -12.66 21.35 5.93
N HIS A 239 -13.03 20.65 6.99
CA HIS A 239 -12.41 20.81 8.33
C HIS A 239 -11.26 19.83 8.59
N TYR A 240 -11.04 18.87 7.69
CA TYR A 240 -9.89 17.99 7.77
C TYR A 240 -8.62 18.69 7.30
N ARG A 241 -7.48 18.19 7.76
CA ARG A 241 -6.17 18.76 7.43
C ARG A 241 -5.93 18.66 5.91
N ASP A 242 -5.58 19.81 5.32
CA ASP A 242 -5.23 19.87 3.90
C ASP A 242 -3.87 19.20 3.67
N TYR A 243 -3.85 18.21 2.77
CA TYR A 243 -2.64 17.53 2.39
C TYR A 243 -1.76 18.36 1.45
N HIS A 244 -2.31 19.25 0.66
CA HIS A 244 -1.63 19.97 -0.42
C HIS A 244 -1.13 21.36 -0.01
N HIS A 245 -1.78 22.00 0.96
CA HIS A 245 -1.40 23.32 1.43
C HIS A 245 -0.41 23.21 2.58
N HIS A 246 0.81 23.67 2.36
CA HIS A 246 1.90 23.53 3.32
C HIS A 246 2.74 24.80 3.45
N THR A 247 3.44 24.93 4.57
CA THR A 247 4.41 25.97 4.89
C THR A 247 5.70 25.79 4.06
N VAL A 248 6.66 26.69 4.25
CA VAL A 248 7.99 26.62 3.60
C VAL A 248 8.72 25.31 3.92
N HIS A 249 8.52 24.75 5.12
CA HIS A 249 9.12 23.49 5.55
C HIS A 249 8.13 22.32 5.53
N HIS A 250 7.10 22.41 4.69
CA HIS A 250 6.12 21.34 4.42
C HIS A 250 5.26 20.90 5.62
N HIS A 251 5.02 21.80 6.60
CA HIS A 251 4.00 21.55 7.61
C HIS A 251 2.62 22.00 7.12
N ARG A 252 1.57 21.36 7.60
CA ARG A 252 0.20 21.46 7.08
C ARG A 252 -0.78 21.95 8.16
N PRO A 253 -0.71 23.26 8.57
CA PRO A 253 -1.57 23.77 9.63
C PRO A 253 -2.94 24.29 9.16
N TRP A 254 -3.36 23.98 7.94
CA TRP A 254 -4.65 24.41 7.39
C TRP A 254 -5.63 23.24 7.22
N GLY A 255 -6.92 23.55 7.30
CA GLY A 255 -7.99 22.69 6.81
C GLY A 255 -8.17 22.80 5.30
N ASN A 256 -8.90 21.86 4.70
CA ASN A 256 -9.19 21.83 3.25
C ASN A 256 -9.92 23.10 2.74
N ASP A 257 -10.55 23.88 3.64
CA ASP A 257 -11.17 25.18 3.32
C ASP A 257 -10.20 26.37 3.42
N GLY A 258 -8.92 26.12 3.69
CA GLY A 258 -7.88 27.12 3.85
C GLY A 258 -7.92 27.88 5.19
N THR A 259 -8.81 27.52 6.10
CA THR A 259 -8.81 28.08 7.46
C THR A 259 -7.78 27.36 8.34
N PRO A 260 -7.35 27.96 9.47
CA PRO A 260 -6.49 27.26 10.40
C PRO A 260 -7.11 25.94 10.87
N TYR A 261 -6.34 24.86 10.78
CA TYR A 261 -6.76 23.53 11.19
C TYR A 261 -7.05 23.48 12.71
N ARG A 262 -8.09 22.74 13.08
CA ARG A 262 -8.52 22.58 14.46
C ARG A 262 -8.53 21.12 14.85
N HIS A 263 -7.45 20.65 15.44
CA HIS A 263 -7.17 19.24 15.73
C HIS A 263 -8.34 18.52 16.42
N GLU A 264 -8.76 18.99 17.61
CA GLU A 264 -9.80 18.31 18.39
C GLU A 264 -11.16 18.26 17.67
N ALA A 265 -11.49 19.33 16.94
CA ALA A 265 -12.73 19.37 16.17
C ALA A 265 -12.68 18.40 14.98
N ALA A 266 -11.52 18.26 14.33
CA ALA A 266 -11.34 17.31 13.23
C ALA A 266 -11.39 15.86 13.71
N LEU A 267 -10.78 15.54 14.87
CA LEU A 267 -10.90 14.20 15.46
C LEU A 267 -12.34 13.88 15.90
N GLY A 268 -13.07 14.86 16.44
CA GLY A 268 -14.50 14.71 16.73
C GLY A 268 -15.30 14.39 15.46
N LEU A 269 -15.03 15.11 14.38
CA LEU A 269 -15.64 14.88 13.08
C LEU A 269 -15.28 13.50 12.48
N ALA A 270 -14.06 13.02 12.71
CA ALA A 270 -13.65 11.68 12.26
C ALA A 270 -14.51 10.57 12.92
N ARG A 271 -14.86 10.73 14.19
CA ARG A 271 -15.77 9.82 14.90
C ARG A 271 -17.20 9.91 14.36
N GLU A 272 -17.69 11.10 14.05
CA GLU A 272 -19.02 11.29 13.41
C GLU A 272 -19.05 10.60 12.03
N HIS A 273 -17.98 10.75 11.24
CA HIS A 273 -17.87 10.10 9.93
C HIS A 273 -17.69 8.58 10.04
N ALA A 274 -17.08 8.07 11.11
CA ALA A 274 -17.02 6.65 11.37
C ALA A 274 -18.41 6.05 11.65
N ALA A 275 -19.23 6.73 12.46
CA ALA A 275 -20.61 6.33 12.70
C ALA A 275 -21.46 6.36 11.42
N ASP A 276 -21.32 7.39 10.57
CA ASP A 276 -21.96 7.47 9.26
C ASP A 276 -21.50 6.34 8.31
N PHE A 277 -20.19 6.03 8.30
CA PHE A 277 -19.64 4.93 7.50
C PHE A 277 -20.25 3.57 7.89
N VAL A 278 -20.35 3.30 9.18
CA VAL A 278 -20.93 2.06 9.69
C VAL A 278 -22.41 1.99 9.33
N ALA A 279 -23.16 3.06 9.55
CA ALA A 279 -24.58 3.10 9.21
C ALA A 279 -24.83 2.87 7.71
N ARG A 280 -24.11 3.55 6.83
CA ARG A 280 -24.21 3.36 5.36
C ARG A 280 -23.79 1.95 4.93
N THR A 281 -22.79 1.37 5.59
CA THR A 281 -22.37 0.00 5.30
C THR A 281 -23.45 -1.00 5.67
N LEU A 282 -24.13 -0.83 6.81
CA LEU A 282 -25.28 -1.64 7.21
C LEU A 282 -26.43 -1.52 6.21
N GLU A 283 -26.80 -0.30 5.83
CA GLU A 283 -27.82 -0.06 4.79
C GLU A 283 -27.48 -0.75 3.46
N ARG A 284 -26.20 -0.67 3.06
CA ARG A 284 -25.67 -1.32 1.86
C ARG A 284 -25.76 -2.84 1.95
N LEU A 285 -25.36 -3.43 3.09
CA LEU A 285 -25.48 -4.88 3.34
C LEU A 285 -26.94 -5.35 3.30
N ASP A 286 -27.86 -4.61 3.88
CA ASP A 286 -29.29 -4.94 3.87
C ASP A 286 -29.86 -4.89 2.46
N ALA A 287 -29.50 -3.87 1.66
CA ALA A 287 -29.90 -3.78 0.27
C ALA A 287 -29.34 -4.96 -0.56
N CYS A 288 -28.06 -5.27 -0.41
CA CYS A 288 -27.46 -6.43 -1.09
C CYS A 288 -28.13 -7.74 -0.68
N ARG A 289 -28.39 -7.94 0.59
CA ARG A 289 -29.08 -9.14 1.10
C ARG A 289 -30.48 -9.28 0.54
N ALA A 290 -31.22 -8.17 0.44
CA ALA A 290 -32.57 -8.17 -0.12
C ALA A 290 -32.57 -8.55 -1.61
N GLU A 291 -31.61 -8.05 -2.38
CA GLU A 291 -31.50 -8.34 -3.81
C GLU A 291 -30.96 -9.76 -4.08
N LEU A 292 -29.93 -10.19 -3.34
CA LEU A 292 -29.31 -11.50 -3.53
C LEU A 292 -30.09 -12.66 -2.94
N GLY A 293 -30.96 -12.42 -1.96
CA GLY A 293 -31.64 -13.45 -1.17
C GLY A 293 -30.69 -14.27 -0.30
N ARG A 294 -29.46 -13.81 -0.07
CA ARG A 294 -28.41 -14.43 0.77
C ARG A 294 -27.52 -13.35 1.40
N PRO A 295 -26.72 -13.71 2.43
CA PRO A 295 -25.73 -12.78 2.98
C PRO A 295 -24.76 -12.28 1.92
N ALA A 296 -24.38 -10.99 1.99
CA ALA A 296 -23.37 -10.37 1.19
C ALA A 296 -22.08 -10.15 2.00
N LEU A 297 -20.94 -10.13 1.33
CA LEU A 297 -19.64 -9.76 1.87
C LEU A 297 -19.17 -8.47 1.18
N LEU A 298 -19.16 -7.36 1.89
CA LEU A 298 -18.60 -6.11 1.39
C LEU A 298 -17.14 -6.00 1.83
N VAL A 299 -16.25 -5.71 0.89
CA VAL A 299 -14.83 -5.52 1.14
C VAL A 299 -14.46 -4.06 0.88
N CYS A 300 -14.14 -3.33 1.95
CA CYS A 300 -13.55 -2.00 1.88
C CYS A 300 -12.02 -2.16 1.98
N ALA A 301 -11.34 -2.08 0.84
CA ALA A 301 -9.89 -2.19 0.77
C ALA A 301 -9.27 -0.80 0.57
N LEU A 302 -8.23 -0.49 1.36
CA LEU A 302 -7.56 0.80 1.37
C LEU A 302 -6.04 0.59 1.44
N ASP A 303 -5.29 1.47 0.79
CA ASP A 303 -3.86 1.61 1.10
C ASP A 303 -3.69 2.12 2.53
N THR A 304 -2.79 1.51 3.27
CA THR A 304 -2.57 1.85 4.69
C THR A 304 -2.12 3.30 4.87
N GLU A 305 -1.35 3.82 3.93
CA GLU A 305 -0.84 5.20 3.96
C GLU A 305 -1.94 6.26 3.85
N LEU A 306 -3.14 5.91 3.39
CA LEU A 306 -4.29 6.79 3.50
C LEU A 306 -4.53 7.19 4.96
N LEU A 307 -4.39 6.22 5.88
CA LEU A 307 -4.70 6.39 7.30
C LEU A 307 -3.52 7.05 8.04
N GLY A 308 -3.55 8.36 8.10
CA GLY A 308 -2.58 9.19 8.83
C GLY A 308 -1.58 9.93 7.95
N HIS A 309 -1.14 9.36 6.82
CA HIS A 309 -0.19 10.05 5.94
C HIS A 309 -0.88 10.98 4.94
N TRP A 310 -1.86 10.50 4.19
CA TRP A 310 -2.64 11.33 3.25
C TRP A 310 -3.90 11.92 3.87
N TRP A 311 -4.55 11.20 4.75
CA TRP A 311 -5.66 11.66 5.58
C TRP A 311 -5.25 11.61 7.04
N TYR A 312 -4.84 12.74 7.59
CA TYR A 312 -4.25 12.84 8.92
C TYR A 312 -5.13 12.20 10.02
N GLU A 313 -6.45 12.36 9.93
CA GLU A 313 -7.42 11.85 10.89
C GLU A 313 -7.76 10.35 10.66
N GLY A 314 -7.20 9.74 9.61
CA GLY A 314 -7.59 8.40 9.17
C GLY A 314 -7.38 7.29 10.21
N ALA A 315 -6.32 7.36 11.04
CA ALA A 315 -6.11 6.38 12.11
C ALA A 315 -7.18 6.48 13.20
N GLU A 316 -7.57 7.70 13.60
CA GLU A 316 -8.68 7.92 14.54
C GLU A 316 -10.02 7.50 13.95
N TRP A 317 -10.24 7.78 12.67
CA TRP A 317 -11.42 7.30 11.96
C TRP A 317 -11.51 5.77 11.99
N LEU A 318 -10.41 5.06 11.70
CA LEU A 318 -10.40 3.60 11.74
C LEU A 318 -10.72 3.07 13.14
N ARG A 319 -10.10 3.64 14.19
CA ARG A 319 -10.41 3.29 15.58
C ARG A 319 -11.91 3.41 15.86
N ALA A 320 -12.46 4.56 15.51
CA ALA A 320 -13.88 4.83 15.70
C ALA A 320 -14.78 3.92 14.86
N VAL A 321 -14.38 3.51 13.65
CA VAL A 321 -15.12 2.53 12.84
C VAL A 321 -15.18 1.17 13.55
N LEU A 322 -14.09 0.73 14.17
CA LEU A 322 -14.06 -0.55 14.90
C LEU A 322 -14.99 -0.52 16.12
N ASP A 323 -15.00 0.60 16.85
CA ASP A 323 -15.88 0.79 18.00
C ASP A 323 -17.36 0.88 17.57
N GLU A 324 -17.67 1.71 16.61
CA GLU A 324 -19.02 1.93 16.08
C GLU A 324 -19.60 0.65 15.44
N ALA A 325 -18.75 -0.15 14.79
CA ALA A 325 -19.18 -1.42 14.23
C ALA A 325 -19.71 -2.36 15.31
N ALA A 326 -19.05 -2.42 16.48
CA ALA A 326 -19.51 -3.20 17.61
C ALA A 326 -20.80 -2.63 18.21
N GLU A 327 -20.91 -1.30 18.33
CA GLU A 327 -22.09 -0.62 18.89
C GLU A 327 -23.33 -0.73 18.01
N GLN A 328 -23.16 -0.55 16.70
CA GLN A 328 -24.27 -0.59 15.72
C GLN A 328 -24.57 -2.00 15.20
N GLY A 329 -23.77 -3.00 15.56
CA GLY A 329 -23.98 -4.40 15.17
C GLY A 329 -23.52 -4.74 13.75
N LEU A 330 -22.57 -3.99 13.19
CA LEU A 330 -21.91 -4.36 11.94
C LEU A 330 -20.92 -5.49 12.20
N ALA A 331 -21.13 -6.65 11.58
CA ALA A 331 -20.26 -7.79 11.70
C ALA A 331 -18.98 -7.58 10.86
N LEU A 332 -17.89 -7.21 11.50
CA LEU A 332 -16.55 -7.19 10.90
C LEU A 332 -15.88 -8.57 11.07
N ALA A 333 -15.07 -8.97 10.10
CA ALA A 333 -14.29 -10.20 10.16
C ALA A 333 -12.99 -10.08 9.35
N PRO A 334 -11.93 -10.80 9.74
CA PRO A 334 -10.81 -11.03 8.81
C PRO A 334 -11.32 -11.66 7.52
N LEU A 335 -10.72 -11.31 6.39
CA LEU A 335 -11.25 -11.69 5.08
C LEU A 335 -11.28 -13.22 4.88
N ASP A 336 -10.26 -13.93 5.37
CA ASP A 336 -10.22 -15.40 5.28
C ASP A 336 -11.37 -16.04 6.05
N ASP A 337 -11.69 -15.54 7.24
CA ASP A 337 -12.83 -16.01 8.04
C ASP A 337 -14.17 -15.67 7.37
N ALA A 338 -14.25 -14.52 6.71
CA ALA A 338 -15.43 -14.13 5.97
C ALA A 338 -15.62 -15.03 4.73
N LEU A 339 -14.57 -15.32 3.98
CA LEU A 339 -14.61 -16.20 2.82
C LEU A 339 -15.01 -17.63 3.19
N ALA A 340 -14.61 -18.13 4.34
CA ALA A 340 -15.04 -19.44 4.83
C ALA A 340 -16.57 -19.55 5.07
N ARG A 341 -17.27 -18.41 5.17
CA ARG A 341 -18.73 -18.33 5.44
C ARG A 341 -19.55 -17.90 4.22
N HIS A 342 -18.88 -17.49 3.13
CA HIS A 342 -19.53 -16.98 1.92
C HIS A 342 -19.18 -17.86 0.74
N GLU A 343 -20.14 -18.68 0.29
CA GLU A 343 -19.94 -19.53 -0.88
C GLU A 343 -19.75 -18.68 -2.15
N PRO A 344 -18.63 -18.84 -2.88
CA PRO A 344 -18.38 -18.07 -4.09
C PRO A 344 -19.29 -18.56 -5.24
N ALA A 345 -19.76 -17.60 -6.05
CA ALA A 345 -20.35 -17.90 -7.35
C ALA A 345 -19.26 -18.12 -8.39
N TRP A 346 -19.60 -18.70 -9.54
CA TRP A 346 -18.64 -18.79 -10.65
C TRP A 346 -18.41 -17.41 -11.29
N ALA A 347 -17.16 -17.09 -11.53
CA ALA A 347 -16.78 -15.90 -12.27
C ALA A 347 -17.25 -16.02 -13.76
N PRO A 348 -17.59 -14.91 -14.41
CA PRO A 348 -17.75 -14.89 -15.85
C PRO A 348 -16.49 -15.41 -16.56
N PRO A 349 -16.63 -16.20 -17.64
CA PRO A 349 -15.47 -16.82 -18.29
C PRO A 349 -14.50 -15.84 -18.94
N ASP A 350 -14.98 -14.65 -19.32
CA ASP A 350 -14.24 -13.65 -20.08
C ASP A 350 -14.14 -12.34 -19.27
N LEU A 351 -13.53 -12.40 -18.07
CA LEU A 351 -13.26 -11.17 -17.31
C LEU A 351 -12.20 -10.34 -18.03
N PRO A 352 -12.49 -9.05 -18.32
CA PRO A 352 -11.49 -8.15 -18.87
C PRO A 352 -10.38 -7.88 -17.85
N GLY A 353 -9.22 -7.45 -18.35
CA GLY A 353 -8.19 -6.91 -17.46
C GLY A 353 -8.71 -5.67 -16.71
N THR A 354 -8.54 -5.62 -15.40
CA THR A 354 -9.06 -4.56 -14.54
C THR A 354 -8.04 -4.13 -13.49
N THR A 355 -8.22 -2.93 -12.96
CA THR A 355 -7.47 -2.36 -11.82
C THR A 355 -8.42 -1.48 -11.00
N TRP A 356 -8.01 -1.05 -9.83
CA TRP A 356 -8.76 -0.05 -9.06
C TRP A 356 -8.39 1.41 -9.41
N GLY A 357 -7.39 1.61 -10.28
CA GLY A 357 -6.98 2.94 -10.76
C GLY A 357 -8.07 3.66 -11.57
N THR A 358 -7.82 4.91 -11.90
CA THR A 358 -8.71 5.70 -12.75
C THR A 358 -8.00 6.07 -14.06
N PRO A 359 -8.52 5.64 -15.23
CA PRO A 359 -9.61 4.69 -15.43
C PRO A 359 -9.27 3.27 -14.95
N ARG A 360 -10.25 2.42 -14.69
CA ARG A 360 -10.07 1.05 -14.18
C ARG A 360 -9.49 0.10 -15.23
N THR A 361 -8.44 0.57 -15.87
CA THR A 361 -7.65 -0.15 -16.88
C THR A 361 -6.18 -0.04 -16.53
N LEU A 362 -5.33 -0.72 -17.26
CA LEU A 362 -3.87 -0.63 -17.09
C LEU A 362 -3.26 0.71 -17.55
N ALA A 363 -4.06 1.69 -18.00
CA ALA A 363 -3.57 2.92 -18.60
C ALA A 363 -2.71 3.78 -17.66
N THR A 364 -2.93 3.74 -16.35
CA THR A 364 -2.08 4.42 -15.37
C THR A 364 -0.64 3.91 -15.44
N TRP A 365 -0.43 2.63 -15.73
CA TRP A 365 0.88 1.96 -15.70
C TRP A 365 1.45 1.62 -17.08
N SER A 366 0.65 1.68 -18.15
CA SER A 366 1.09 1.36 -19.51
C SER A 366 0.52 2.29 -20.59
N GLY A 367 -0.24 3.32 -20.20
CA GLY A 367 -0.80 4.31 -21.13
C GLY A 367 0.28 5.25 -21.69
N PRO A 368 -0.11 6.13 -22.64
CA PRO A 368 0.84 6.98 -23.39
C PRO A 368 1.86 7.75 -22.55
N PRO A 369 1.54 8.31 -21.36
CA PRO A 369 2.52 9.05 -20.56
C PRO A 369 3.67 8.19 -20.00
N VAL A 370 3.48 6.87 -19.89
CA VAL A 370 4.39 5.92 -19.23
C VAL A 370 4.66 4.66 -20.06
N ALA A 371 4.24 4.65 -21.33
CA ALA A 371 4.42 3.50 -22.21
C ALA A 371 5.89 3.12 -22.38
N ASP A 372 6.78 4.11 -22.41
CA ASP A 372 8.22 3.92 -22.47
C ASP A 372 8.76 3.15 -21.26
N LEU A 373 8.27 3.46 -20.04
CA LEU A 373 8.66 2.75 -18.81
C LEU A 373 8.16 1.30 -18.83
N ALA A 374 6.89 1.08 -19.21
CA ALA A 374 6.32 -0.25 -19.32
C ALA A 374 7.08 -1.12 -20.32
N TRP A 375 7.42 -0.57 -21.49
CA TRP A 375 8.20 -1.31 -22.50
C TRP A 375 9.64 -1.55 -22.06
N ALA A 376 10.29 -0.61 -21.39
CA ALA A 376 11.64 -0.78 -20.87
C ALA A 376 11.72 -1.90 -19.83
N ALA A 377 10.77 -1.95 -18.89
CA ALA A 377 10.69 -3.03 -17.89
C ALA A 377 10.47 -4.41 -18.56
N ARG A 378 9.61 -4.48 -19.58
CA ARG A 378 9.37 -5.71 -20.37
C ARG A 378 10.61 -6.15 -21.15
N ASP A 379 11.32 -5.23 -21.79
CA ASP A 379 12.58 -5.55 -22.51
C ASP A 379 13.64 -6.07 -21.54
N ALA A 380 13.80 -5.43 -20.37
CA ALA A 380 14.72 -5.92 -19.34
C ALA A 380 14.35 -7.33 -18.87
N GLU A 381 13.06 -7.59 -18.62
CA GLU A 381 12.57 -8.93 -18.25
C GLU A 381 12.94 -9.98 -19.32
N LEU A 382 12.64 -9.70 -20.59
CA LEU A 382 12.96 -10.61 -21.69
C LEU A 382 14.46 -10.89 -21.80
N ARG A 383 15.31 -9.89 -21.55
CA ARG A 383 16.77 -10.05 -21.54
C ARG A 383 17.25 -10.89 -20.37
N VAL A 384 16.72 -10.65 -19.15
CA VAL A 384 17.09 -11.41 -17.95
C VAL A 384 16.62 -12.85 -18.07
N VAL A 385 15.38 -13.09 -18.52
CA VAL A 385 14.87 -14.45 -18.80
C VAL A 385 15.68 -15.12 -19.90
N GLY A 386 15.95 -14.44 -21.01
CA GLY A 386 16.75 -14.93 -22.13
C GLY A 386 18.22 -15.23 -21.79
N ALA A 387 18.75 -14.64 -20.71
CA ALA A 387 20.09 -14.96 -20.22
C ALA A 387 20.20 -16.36 -19.62
N GLY A 388 19.07 -16.97 -19.22
CA GLY A 388 19.01 -18.30 -18.67
C GLY A 388 19.88 -18.45 -17.42
N THR A 389 20.83 -19.39 -17.41
CA THR A 389 21.71 -19.63 -16.27
C THR A 389 22.72 -18.50 -15.97
N ARG A 390 22.82 -17.49 -16.83
CA ARG A 390 23.63 -16.28 -16.57
C ARG A 390 22.91 -15.25 -15.72
N ALA A 391 21.59 -15.37 -15.60
CA ALA A 391 20.84 -14.53 -14.67
C ALA A 391 21.34 -14.78 -13.23
N ASN A 392 21.62 -13.70 -12.50
CA ASN A 392 22.17 -13.75 -11.15
C ASN A 392 21.29 -13.01 -10.16
N ALA A 393 21.63 -13.08 -8.87
CA ALA A 393 20.82 -12.45 -7.82
C ALA A 393 20.66 -10.92 -8.00
N LEU A 394 21.67 -10.24 -8.51
CA LEU A 394 21.60 -8.79 -8.76
C LEU A 394 20.64 -8.49 -9.92
N SER A 395 20.78 -9.18 -11.06
CA SER A 395 19.91 -8.97 -12.22
C SER A 395 18.43 -9.19 -11.91
N VAL A 396 18.09 -10.23 -11.13
CA VAL A 396 16.68 -10.48 -10.76
C VAL A 396 16.14 -9.47 -9.75
N ARG A 397 16.93 -9.00 -8.80
CA ARG A 397 16.50 -7.99 -7.82
C ARG A 397 16.27 -6.62 -8.46
N GLU A 398 17.19 -6.22 -9.35
CA GLU A 398 17.04 -4.98 -10.11
C GLU A 398 15.85 -5.07 -11.09
N LEU A 399 15.59 -6.24 -11.70
CA LEU A 399 14.39 -6.48 -12.50
C LEU A 399 13.12 -6.32 -11.67
N LEU A 400 13.07 -6.91 -10.48
CA LEU A 400 11.92 -6.77 -9.58
C LEU A 400 11.66 -5.29 -9.27
N LEU A 401 12.71 -4.50 -8.98
CA LEU A 401 12.60 -3.06 -8.73
C LEU A 401 12.15 -2.27 -9.96
N ALA A 402 12.65 -2.63 -11.15
CA ALA A 402 12.23 -2.00 -12.40
C ALA A 402 10.72 -2.17 -12.69
N GLN A 403 10.13 -3.26 -12.18
CA GLN A 403 8.72 -3.61 -12.37
C GLN A 403 7.77 -2.98 -11.32
N SER A 404 8.27 -2.26 -10.30
CA SER A 404 7.41 -1.63 -9.29
C SER A 404 6.38 -0.70 -9.92
N SER A 405 5.12 -0.81 -9.50
CA SER A 405 4.01 0.02 -9.97
C SER A 405 4.21 1.50 -9.69
N ASP A 406 4.91 1.82 -8.60
CA ASP A 406 5.11 3.18 -8.11
C ASP A 406 5.75 4.11 -9.15
N TRP A 407 6.72 3.62 -9.95
CA TRP A 407 7.42 4.46 -10.93
C TRP A 407 6.48 5.03 -11.98
N ALA A 408 5.70 4.16 -12.60
CA ALA A 408 4.73 4.59 -13.60
C ALA A 408 3.58 5.39 -12.99
N PHE A 409 3.15 5.05 -11.77
CA PHE A 409 2.12 5.81 -11.05
C PHE A 409 2.58 7.26 -10.80
N MET A 410 3.76 7.46 -10.24
CA MET A 410 4.30 8.81 -9.98
C MET A 410 4.36 9.65 -11.26
N VAL A 411 4.83 9.07 -12.37
CA VAL A 411 4.94 9.77 -13.65
C VAL A 411 3.57 10.07 -14.24
N SER A 412 2.64 9.11 -14.23
CA SER A 412 1.30 9.30 -14.82
C SER A 412 0.44 10.30 -14.04
N ARG A 413 0.75 10.51 -12.75
CA ARG A 413 0.05 11.45 -11.86
C ARG A 413 0.81 12.75 -11.61
N ASP A 414 1.99 12.93 -12.23
CA ASP A 414 2.84 14.11 -12.06
C ASP A 414 3.18 14.43 -10.58
N LEU A 415 3.44 13.37 -9.80
CA LEU A 415 3.63 13.50 -8.34
C LEU A 415 5.07 13.78 -7.93
N ALA A 416 6.06 13.26 -8.66
CA ALA A 416 7.46 13.28 -8.25
C ALA A 416 8.43 13.32 -9.45
N ALA A 417 8.08 14.05 -10.51
CA ALA A 417 8.94 14.16 -11.69
C ALA A 417 10.24 14.91 -11.35
N PRO A 418 11.45 14.45 -11.73
CA PRO A 418 11.74 13.31 -12.62
C PRO A 418 11.99 11.97 -11.91
N TYR A 419 11.92 11.91 -10.57
CA TYR A 419 12.38 10.81 -9.73
C TYR A 419 11.85 9.42 -10.19
N GLY A 420 10.55 9.27 -10.47
CA GLY A 420 9.99 7.98 -10.92
C GLY A 420 10.62 7.50 -12.24
N ARG A 421 10.92 8.40 -13.18
CA ARG A 421 11.58 8.06 -14.44
C ARG A 421 13.03 7.66 -14.24
N GLU A 422 13.78 8.42 -13.44
CA GLU A 422 15.18 8.14 -13.12
C GLU A 422 15.31 6.78 -12.46
N ARG A 423 14.47 6.50 -11.44
CA ARG A 423 14.49 5.21 -10.75
C ARG A 423 14.17 4.03 -11.67
N ALA A 424 13.11 4.14 -12.51
CA ALA A 424 12.77 3.11 -13.48
C ALA A 424 13.91 2.86 -14.48
N ALA A 425 14.54 3.92 -15.00
CA ALA A 425 15.65 3.81 -15.92
C ALA A 425 16.88 3.17 -15.27
N ASP A 426 17.24 3.60 -14.06
CA ASP A 426 18.40 3.08 -13.32
C ASP A 426 18.24 1.58 -13.03
N HIS A 427 17.07 1.15 -12.52
CA HIS A 427 16.83 -0.26 -12.24
C HIS A 427 16.77 -1.11 -13.51
N THR A 428 16.17 -0.59 -14.57
CA THR A 428 16.11 -1.28 -15.88
C THR A 428 17.52 -1.48 -16.45
N ALA A 429 18.36 -0.45 -16.43
CA ALA A 429 19.75 -0.55 -16.87
C ALA A 429 20.55 -1.51 -15.98
N ALA A 430 20.43 -1.36 -14.66
CA ALA A 430 21.15 -2.19 -13.70
C ALA A 430 20.79 -3.68 -13.82
N ALA A 431 19.52 -4.02 -14.11
CA ALA A 431 19.10 -5.41 -14.32
C ALA A 431 19.81 -6.07 -15.53
N VAL A 432 20.00 -5.31 -16.61
CA VAL A 432 20.69 -5.76 -17.83
C VAL A 432 22.19 -5.79 -17.63
N ASP A 433 22.78 -4.73 -17.08
CA ASP A 433 24.22 -4.62 -16.87
C ASP A 433 24.73 -5.69 -15.91
N ALA A 434 23.91 -6.09 -14.92
CA ALA A 434 24.25 -7.16 -13.98
C ALA A 434 24.47 -8.52 -14.66
N LEU A 435 23.94 -8.76 -15.86
CA LEU A 435 24.16 -10.00 -16.62
C LEU A 435 25.60 -10.17 -17.11
N GLU A 436 26.33 -9.06 -17.25
CA GLU A 436 27.73 -9.04 -17.68
C GLU A 436 28.70 -8.98 -16.48
N LEU A 437 28.18 -8.86 -15.26
CA LEU A 437 28.98 -8.73 -14.06
C LEU A 437 29.07 -10.05 -13.29
N ASP A 438 30.30 -10.50 -13.02
CA ASP A 438 30.59 -11.50 -12.00
C ASP A 438 30.42 -10.81 -10.61
N CYS A 439 29.19 -10.61 -10.20
CA CYS A 439 28.90 -9.78 -9.04
C CYS A 439 28.63 -10.63 -7.82
N PRO A 440 29.46 -10.55 -6.75
CA PRO A 440 29.11 -11.15 -5.49
C PRO A 440 27.89 -10.45 -4.89
N ALA A 441 27.00 -11.25 -4.30
CA ALA A 441 25.72 -10.82 -3.71
C ALA A 441 25.78 -9.63 -2.72
N GLY A 442 26.98 -9.18 -2.33
CA GLY A 442 27.21 -8.15 -1.32
C GLY A 442 26.97 -6.69 -1.75
N ARG A 443 26.59 -6.42 -3.01
CA ARG A 443 26.22 -5.06 -3.45
C ARG A 443 24.72 -4.85 -3.56
N VAL A 444 23.94 -5.89 -3.39
CA VAL A 444 22.50 -5.78 -3.44
C VAL A 444 22.02 -5.40 -2.06
N ARG A 445 21.42 -4.25 -1.93
CA ARG A 445 20.79 -3.78 -0.70
C ARG A 445 19.76 -4.79 -0.21
N ASN A 446 19.19 -4.58 0.97
CA ASN A 446 18.17 -5.45 1.55
C ASN A 446 16.85 -5.35 0.78
N VAL A 447 16.84 -5.77 -0.47
CA VAL A 447 15.65 -5.86 -1.33
C VAL A 447 15.54 -7.26 -1.89
N ALA A 448 14.33 -7.83 -1.78
CA ALA A 448 14.01 -9.16 -2.28
C ALA A 448 15.10 -10.22 -1.99
N PRO A 449 15.54 -10.38 -0.71
CA PRO A 449 16.66 -11.26 -0.36
C PRO A 449 16.35 -12.73 -0.69
N TYR A 450 15.09 -13.07 -0.88
CA TYR A 450 14.61 -14.42 -1.19
C TYR A 450 14.38 -14.67 -2.68
N ALA A 451 14.66 -13.68 -3.53
CA ALA A 451 14.53 -13.84 -4.98
C ALA A 451 15.55 -14.85 -5.52
N SER A 452 15.09 -15.78 -6.34
CA SER A 452 15.92 -16.80 -6.96
C SER A 452 15.88 -16.72 -8.50
N PRO A 453 17.04 -16.62 -9.17
CA PRO A 453 17.10 -16.67 -10.63
C PRO A 453 16.47 -17.94 -11.21
N SER A 454 16.51 -19.07 -10.47
CA SER A 454 15.94 -20.33 -10.94
C SER A 454 14.43 -20.27 -11.19
N THR A 455 13.71 -19.38 -10.52
CA THR A 455 12.27 -19.17 -10.71
C THR A 455 11.93 -18.71 -12.13
N LEU A 456 12.85 -17.97 -12.79
CA LEU A 456 12.68 -17.53 -14.18
C LEU A 456 12.79 -18.65 -15.21
N LEU A 457 13.38 -19.79 -14.82
CA LEU A 457 13.69 -20.91 -15.72
C LEU A 457 12.61 -22.00 -15.69
N VAL A 458 11.59 -21.86 -14.86
CA VAL A 458 10.45 -22.77 -14.82
C VAL A 458 9.57 -22.47 -16.03
N PRO A 459 9.32 -23.46 -16.92
CA PRO A 459 8.54 -23.27 -18.14
C PRO A 459 7.06 -22.94 -17.86
#